data_a2c8a5df3e10c7a5333cc1e4d331d731
#
_entry.id   a2c8a5df3e10c7a5333cc1e4d331d731
#
_cell.length_a   1.000
_cell.length_b   1.000
_cell.length_c   1.000
_cell.angle_alpha   90.00
_cell.angle_beta   90.00
_cell.angle_gamma   90.00
#
_symmetry.space_group_name_H-M   'P 1'
#
loop_
_entity.id
_entity.type
_entity.pdbx_description
1 polymer ?
#
loop_
_entity_poly.entity_id
_entity_poly.type
_entity_poly.pdbx_seq_one_letter_code
_entity_poly.pdbx_strand_id
1 'polypeptide(L)'
;MAVKKVINFPAKLIFASPWFIIFIFSVIGLIGILNHSMWRDELNPWLIVRDSKSWQDLIENIRYEAHPVLWYFSLALLRNIADTPIIMQLFHLSLAISSVTIFWLYSPFNYRQKFLFTFTYLPFYEFLLISRNYAFGMLFIFAFCAAFPSRKKTYITLAILLGLMANTNAYALLISFAFLLTLIFEFCFDIEHRQQYLQQNKKADLFISIAIIIACYLLAINIITPPADSYLHGGLNTGWSMTLDLRHLLKSIGRLFGGYFLIIPASKRWLDLIVCAVIALFMVMLTLIKLSKKPFALFFYIIGTLEIFTFAYLRFSGSGPRHFGHFYLILLAALWLGSYYQESNLFTTKFIIPPKSLKFVHKWHYIMFMATLYMQLFGGIYGFSRDMIIPFSASRATTQYIQNSQLDNEFIVASRDANMAALSGYLNRKFYYPERQDMGSFTLFKTGRKEVEQSEILEQMSSLLNLPKYKNKILLILHKKLQFNQTDLKIDPIKSFEKSWIDTERYYLYWVSQKNKNLE
;
A
#
# COMPACT_ATOMS: atom_id res chain seq x y z
N MET A 1 -1.30 -0.23 61.76
CA MET A 1 -1.78 -1.23 60.79
C MET A 1 -2.42 -0.51 59.63
N ALA A 2 -1.69 -0.34 58.51
CA ALA A 2 -2.20 0.30 57.32
C ALA A 2 -2.75 -0.79 56.37
N VAL A 3 -4.06 -0.80 56.16
CA VAL A 3 -4.73 -1.73 55.25
C VAL A 3 -4.42 -1.30 53.83
N LYS A 4 -3.60 -2.11 53.08
CA LYS A 4 -3.42 -2.01 51.66
C LYS A 4 -4.78 -2.26 50.98
N LYS A 5 -5.43 -1.19 50.46
CA LYS A 5 -6.53 -1.33 49.53
C LYS A 5 -5.97 -1.97 48.23
N VAL A 6 -6.15 -3.26 48.08
CA VAL A 6 -5.98 -3.96 46.78
C VAL A 6 -7.11 -3.43 45.89
N ILE A 7 -6.75 -2.60 44.92
CA ILE A 7 -7.68 -2.16 43.86
C ILE A 7 -7.91 -3.36 42.96
N ASN A 8 -8.96 -4.13 43.25
CA ASN A 8 -9.46 -5.15 42.32
C ASN A 8 -10.14 -4.44 41.15
N PHE A 9 -9.39 -4.16 40.07
CA PHE A 9 -9.99 -3.82 38.79
C PHE A 9 -10.76 -5.07 38.27
N PRO A 10 -12.08 -4.99 38.08
CA PRO A 10 -12.81 -6.14 37.57
C PRO A 10 -12.30 -6.49 36.16
N ALA A 11 -11.85 -7.72 35.96
CA ALA A 11 -11.28 -8.22 34.70
C ALA A 11 -12.15 -7.88 33.47
N LYS A 12 -13.48 -7.88 33.60
CA LYS A 12 -14.40 -7.45 32.54
C LYS A 12 -14.20 -6.04 32.03
N LEU A 13 -13.71 -5.10 32.87
CA LEU A 13 -13.42 -3.72 32.46
C LEU A 13 -12.10 -3.61 31.69
N ILE A 14 -11.14 -4.45 31.98
CA ILE A 14 -9.83 -4.48 31.29
C ILE A 14 -10.02 -4.94 29.84
N PHE A 15 -10.76 -6.04 29.62
CA PHE A 15 -11.03 -6.59 28.29
C PHE A 15 -11.90 -5.68 27.40
N ALA A 16 -12.68 -4.78 27.98
CA ALA A 16 -13.47 -3.78 27.27
C ALA A 16 -12.70 -2.49 26.94
N SER A 17 -11.47 -2.34 27.44
CA SER A 17 -10.66 -1.15 27.22
C SER A 17 -10.12 -1.09 25.78
N PRO A 18 -10.22 0.04 25.08
CA PRO A 18 -9.56 0.26 23.78
C PRO A 18 -8.06 -0.04 23.84
N TRP A 19 -7.40 0.35 24.93
CA TRP A 19 -5.96 0.17 25.12
C TRP A 19 -5.54 -1.30 25.19
N PHE A 20 -6.40 -2.17 25.73
CA PHE A 20 -6.14 -3.61 25.76
C PHE A 20 -6.14 -4.20 24.34
N ILE A 21 -7.10 -3.79 23.51
CA ILE A 21 -7.16 -4.26 22.11
C ILE A 21 -5.98 -3.72 21.31
N ILE A 22 -5.61 -2.44 21.49
CA ILE A 22 -4.44 -1.84 20.84
C ILE A 22 -3.16 -2.56 21.28
N PHE A 23 -3.03 -2.90 22.56
CA PHE A 23 -1.89 -3.67 23.07
C PHE A 23 -1.80 -5.05 22.41
N ILE A 24 -2.91 -5.81 22.36
CA ILE A 24 -2.96 -7.12 21.68
C ILE A 24 -2.59 -6.98 20.21
N PHE A 25 -3.16 -6.00 19.51
CA PHE A 25 -2.83 -5.70 18.11
C PHE A 25 -1.33 -5.43 17.94
N SER A 26 -0.74 -4.64 18.83
CA SER A 26 0.69 -4.30 18.79
C SER A 26 1.58 -5.52 19.01
N VAL A 27 1.25 -6.37 19.99
CA VAL A 27 2.03 -7.58 20.29
C VAL A 27 1.95 -8.58 19.13
N ILE A 28 0.74 -8.86 18.63
CA ILE A 28 0.56 -9.76 17.50
C ILE A 28 1.22 -9.17 16.23
N GLY A 29 1.10 -7.86 16.04
CA GLY A 29 1.75 -7.15 14.94
C GLY A 29 3.27 -7.26 15.00
N LEU A 30 3.88 -7.10 16.17
CA LEU A 30 5.33 -7.25 16.36
C LEU A 30 5.77 -8.68 16.02
N ILE A 31 5.05 -9.69 16.51
CA ILE A 31 5.33 -11.09 16.16
C ILE A 31 5.24 -11.30 14.65
N GLY A 32 4.19 -10.74 14.02
CA GLY A 32 3.97 -10.85 12.59
C GLY A 32 5.10 -10.24 11.77
N ILE A 33 5.49 -9.00 12.02
CA ILE A 33 6.54 -8.33 11.24
C ILE A 33 7.92 -8.96 11.42
N LEU A 34 8.24 -9.48 12.62
CA LEU A 34 9.49 -10.18 12.86
C LEU A 34 9.55 -11.53 12.12
N ASN A 35 8.40 -12.16 11.88
CA ASN A 35 8.30 -13.39 11.11
C ASN A 35 8.20 -13.15 9.60
N HIS A 36 7.61 -12.03 9.18
CA HIS A 36 7.42 -11.67 7.78
C HIS A 36 8.73 -11.60 7.01
N SER A 37 8.80 -12.30 5.87
CA SER A 37 9.94 -12.25 4.95
C SER A 37 9.70 -11.19 3.90
N MET A 38 10.38 -10.04 4.03
CA MET A 38 10.23 -8.90 3.12
C MET A 38 10.56 -9.29 1.67
N TRP A 39 9.80 -8.72 0.74
CA TRP A 39 9.97 -8.94 -0.69
C TRP A 39 10.50 -7.68 -1.39
N ARG A 40 10.71 -7.80 -2.71
CA ARG A 40 11.29 -6.72 -3.51
C ARG A 40 10.62 -5.36 -3.37
N ASP A 41 9.26 -5.32 -3.34
CA ASP A 41 8.56 -4.03 -3.27
C ASP A 41 8.75 -3.31 -1.93
N GLU A 42 9.16 -4.00 -0.88
CA GLU A 42 9.51 -3.40 0.41
C GLU A 42 10.96 -2.95 0.42
N LEU A 43 11.86 -3.81 -0.10
CA LEU A 43 13.29 -3.56 -0.02
C LEU A 43 13.82 -2.67 -1.16
N ASN A 44 13.16 -2.60 -2.33
CA ASN A 44 13.58 -1.68 -3.39
C ASN A 44 13.58 -0.20 -2.93
N PRO A 45 12.51 0.33 -2.29
CA PRO A 45 12.54 1.67 -1.70
C PRO A 45 13.64 1.89 -0.66
N TRP A 46 13.89 0.89 0.19
CA TRP A 46 14.97 0.92 1.17
C TRP A 46 16.34 1.06 0.49
N LEU A 47 16.58 0.26 -0.55
CA LEU A 47 17.82 0.25 -1.32
C LEU A 47 18.03 1.53 -2.14
N ILE A 48 16.97 2.09 -2.71
CA ILE A 48 17.02 3.40 -3.36
C ILE A 48 17.52 4.45 -2.37
N VAL A 49 16.95 4.48 -1.17
CA VAL A 49 17.38 5.43 -0.12
C VAL A 49 18.82 5.16 0.33
N ARG A 50 19.18 3.88 0.50
CA ARG A 50 20.52 3.49 0.97
C ARG A 50 21.62 3.87 0.00
N ASP A 51 21.40 3.66 -1.29
CA ASP A 51 22.45 3.72 -2.31
C ASP A 51 22.39 4.98 -3.18
N SER A 52 21.43 5.88 -2.97
CA SER A 52 21.43 7.21 -3.56
C SER A 52 22.57 8.05 -2.99
N LYS A 53 23.32 8.71 -3.87
CA LYS A 53 24.56 9.42 -3.51
C LYS A 53 24.31 10.79 -2.88
N SER A 54 23.15 11.40 -3.15
CA SER A 54 22.75 12.72 -2.67
C SER A 54 21.23 12.81 -2.58
N TRP A 55 20.70 13.86 -1.97
CA TRP A 55 19.26 14.16 -1.97
C TRP A 55 18.71 14.37 -3.38
N GLN A 56 19.48 14.98 -4.27
CA GLN A 56 19.10 15.17 -5.67
C GLN A 56 18.98 13.82 -6.38
N ASP A 57 19.98 12.95 -6.26
CA ASP A 57 19.99 11.61 -6.81
C ASP A 57 18.81 10.77 -6.26
N LEU A 58 18.50 10.90 -4.96
CA LEU A 58 17.33 10.25 -4.35
C LEU A 58 16.02 10.72 -5.02
N ILE A 59 15.83 12.03 -5.18
CA ILE A 59 14.64 12.59 -5.81
C ILE A 59 14.51 12.12 -7.27
N GLU A 60 15.60 12.09 -8.02
CA GLU A 60 15.63 11.58 -9.39
C GLU A 60 15.26 10.09 -9.44
N ASN A 61 15.81 9.27 -8.57
CA ASN A 61 15.52 7.83 -8.50
C ASN A 61 14.06 7.53 -8.11
N ILE A 62 13.49 8.27 -7.16
CA ILE A 62 12.09 8.10 -6.71
C ILE A 62 11.10 8.29 -7.86
N ARG A 63 11.35 9.19 -8.80
CA ARG A 63 10.45 9.45 -9.93
C ARG A 63 10.22 8.23 -10.82
N TYR A 64 11.14 7.27 -10.85
CA TYR A 64 10.97 6.00 -11.56
C TYR A 64 10.09 4.99 -10.81
N GLU A 65 9.79 5.23 -9.53
CA GLU A 65 8.94 4.37 -8.71
C GLU A 65 7.45 4.74 -8.81
N ALA A 66 7.11 5.90 -9.39
CA ALA A 66 5.76 6.46 -9.45
C ALA A 66 5.07 6.55 -8.07
N HIS A 67 5.83 6.84 -7.03
CA HIS A 67 5.36 7.06 -5.67
C HIS A 67 5.85 8.41 -5.14
N PRO A 68 4.98 9.18 -4.41
CA PRO A 68 5.38 10.44 -3.79
C PRO A 68 6.43 10.26 -2.69
N VAL A 69 7.00 11.39 -2.23
CA VAL A 69 8.26 11.45 -1.45
C VAL A 69 8.20 10.94 -0.02
N LEU A 70 7.05 10.96 0.65
CA LEU A 70 6.98 10.86 2.12
C LEU A 70 7.58 9.55 2.67
N TRP A 71 7.34 8.43 1.99
CA TRP A 71 7.89 7.13 2.38
C TRP A 71 9.43 7.14 2.31
N TYR A 72 9.99 7.61 1.21
CA TYR A 72 11.45 7.63 1.00
C TYR A 72 12.15 8.59 1.94
N PHE A 73 11.58 9.76 2.22
CA PHE A 73 12.13 10.69 3.20
C PHE A 73 12.07 10.13 4.61
N SER A 74 11.01 9.42 4.96
CA SER A 74 10.93 8.70 6.23
C SER A 74 12.01 7.63 6.34
N LEU A 75 12.22 6.83 5.29
CA LEU A 75 13.27 5.83 5.25
C LEU A 75 14.68 6.45 5.35
N ALA A 76 14.91 7.61 4.70
CA ALA A 76 16.18 8.33 4.79
C ALA A 76 16.48 8.81 6.22
N LEU A 77 15.47 9.28 6.94
CA LEU A 77 15.61 9.64 8.36
C LEU A 77 15.86 8.41 9.24
N LEU A 78 15.13 7.32 9.01
CA LEU A 78 15.26 6.07 9.78
C LEU A 78 16.64 5.43 9.60
N ARG A 79 17.22 5.51 8.41
CA ARG A 79 18.55 5.00 8.14
C ARG A 79 19.64 5.65 9.00
N ASN A 80 19.47 6.92 9.39
CA ASN A 80 20.37 7.58 10.33
C ASN A 80 20.33 6.97 11.74
N ILE A 81 19.27 6.24 12.08
CA ILE A 81 19.13 5.54 13.36
C ILE A 81 19.74 4.14 13.28
N ALA A 82 19.44 3.41 12.20
CA ALA A 82 19.95 2.06 11.99
C ALA A 82 20.00 1.72 10.49
N ASP A 83 21.15 1.26 10.00
CA ASP A 83 21.33 0.84 8.60
C ASP A 83 20.92 -0.64 8.40
N THR A 84 19.70 -0.96 8.82
CA THR A 84 19.10 -2.28 8.68
C THR A 84 17.62 -2.18 8.34
N PRO A 85 17.09 -3.00 7.40
CA PRO A 85 15.69 -2.94 7.00
C PRO A 85 14.68 -3.19 8.13
N ILE A 86 15.08 -3.76 9.26
CA ILE A 86 14.19 -3.99 10.40
C ILE A 86 13.63 -2.68 10.96
N ILE A 87 14.40 -1.58 10.90
CA ILE A 87 13.92 -0.27 11.35
C ILE A 87 12.72 0.21 10.53
N MET A 88 12.70 -0.09 9.22
CA MET A 88 11.56 0.17 8.35
C MET A 88 10.32 -0.62 8.80
N GLN A 89 10.46 -1.90 9.14
CA GLN A 89 9.35 -2.73 9.64
C GLN A 89 8.81 -2.19 10.97
N LEU A 90 9.67 -1.84 11.92
CA LEU A 90 9.27 -1.28 13.22
C LEU A 90 8.57 0.07 13.06
N PHE A 91 9.06 0.92 12.17
CA PHE A 91 8.39 2.18 11.84
C PHE A 91 7.02 1.93 11.21
N HIS A 92 6.91 1.00 10.28
CA HIS A 92 5.65 0.64 9.64
C HIS A 92 4.63 0.10 10.66
N LEU A 93 5.07 -0.72 11.62
CA LEU A 93 4.25 -1.14 12.77
C LEU A 93 3.71 0.05 13.55
N SER A 94 4.54 1.07 13.80
CA SER A 94 4.10 2.27 14.52
C SER A 94 3.01 3.04 13.77
N LEU A 95 3.06 3.08 12.43
CA LEU A 95 2.01 3.68 11.60
C LEU A 95 0.69 2.91 11.69
N ALA A 96 0.76 1.57 11.65
CA ALA A 96 -0.42 0.71 11.79
C ALA A 96 -1.06 0.86 13.19
N ILE A 97 -0.25 0.84 14.25
CA ILE A 97 -0.73 1.06 15.64
C ILE A 97 -1.37 2.44 15.76
N SER A 98 -0.74 3.49 15.22
CA SER A 98 -1.28 4.85 15.25
C SER A 98 -2.61 4.95 14.53
N SER A 99 -2.76 4.30 13.38
CA SER A 99 -4.01 4.28 12.60
C SER A 99 -5.15 3.61 13.39
N VAL A 100 -4.87 2.45 13.99
CA VAL A 100 -5.84 1.71 14.82
C VAL A 100 -6.18 2.52 16.07
N THR A 101 -5.20 3.16 16.70
CA THR A 101 -5.41 4.00 17.88
C THR A 101 -6.33 5.19 17.58
N ILE A 102 -6.08 5.92 16.49
CA ILE A 102 -6.94 7.03 16.06
C ILE A 102 -8.36 6.52 15.78
N PHE A 103 -8.50 5.39 15.11
CA PHE A 103 -9.80 4.79 14.81
C PHE A 103 -10.56 4.43 16.11
N TRP A 104 -9.89 3.83 17.08
CA TRP A 104 -10.50 3.48 18.37
C TRP A 104 -10.94 4.70 19.16
N LEU A 105 -10.11 5.72 19.25
CA LEU A 105 -10.36 6.88 20.13
C LEU A 105 -11.37 7.87 19.55
N TYR A 106 -11.35 8.07 18.22
CA TYR A 106 -12.06 9.20 17.62
C TYR A 106 -13.19 8.80 16.65
N SER A 107 -13.24 7.55 16.15
CA SER A 107 -14.28 7.19 15.19
C SER A 107 -15.66 7.02 15.86
N PRO A 108 -16.76 7.26 15.13
CA PRO A 108 -18.14 7.17 15.67
C PRO A 108 -18.68 5.73 15.72
N PHE A 109 -17.88 4.76 15.34
CA PHE A 109 -18.29 3.37 15.28
C PHE A 109 -18.43 2.76 16.67
N ASN A 110 -19.34 1.80 16.82
CA ASN A 110 -19.52 1.11 18.11
C ASN A 110 -18.36 0.14 18.38
N TYR A 111 -18.27 -0.33 19.64
CA TYR A 111 -17.19 -1.23 20.11
C TYR A 111 -17.00 -2.44 19.19
N ARG A 112 -18.09 -3.15 18.81
CA ARG A 112 -18.04 -4.34 17.95
C ARG A 112 -17.47 -4.01 16.57
N GLN A 113 -17.87 -2.90 15.98
CA GLN A 113 -17.36 -2.45 14.67
C GLN A 113 -15.89 -2.08 14.73
N LYS A 114 -15.46 -1.38 15.81
CA LYS A 114 -14.05 -1.04 16.05
C LYS A 114 -13.19 -2.29 16.25
N PHE A 115 -13.68 -3.24 17.03
CA PHE A 115 -13.01 -4.52 17.25
C PHE A 115 -12.84 -5.30 15.94
N LEU A 116 -13.92 -5.49 15.18
CA LEU A 116 -13.85 -6.15 13.89
C LEU A 116 -12.88 -5.46 12.94
N PHE A 117 -12.99 -4.12 12.82
CA PHE A 117 -12.11 -3.31 11.97
C PHE A 117 -10.63 -3.54 12.28
N THR A 118 -10.24 -3.58 13.56
CA THR A 118 -8.85 -3.73 14.00
C THR A 118 -8.17 -4.95 13.37
N PHE A 119 -8.91 -6.04 13.18
CA PHE A 119 -8.39 -7.30 12.64
C PHE A 119 -8.81 -7.56 11.19
N THR A 120 -9.34 -6.53 10.49
CA THR A 120 -9.65 -6.64 9.05
C THR A 120 -8.38 -6.65 8.20
N TYR A 121 -8.51 -7.02 6.94
CA TYR A 121 -7.41 -7.25 6.00
C TYR A 121 -6.43 -6.09 5.88
N LEU A 122 -6.92 -4.85 5.73
CA LEU A 122 -6.05 -3.70 5.55
C LEU A 122 -5.23 -3.38 6.81
N PRO A 123 -5.82 -3.10 8.00
CA PRO A 123 -5.04 -2.74 9.18
C PRO A 123 -4.27 -3.90 9.81
N PHE A 124 -4.72 -5.16 9.65
CA PHE A 124 -4.13 -6.31 10.36
C PHE A 124 -3.15 -7.13 9.53
N TYR A 125 -3.26 -7.07 8.19
CA TYR A 125 -2.35 -7.80 7.31
C TYR A 125 -1.64 -6.88 6.34
N GLU A 126 -2.35 -6.26 5.40
CA GLU A 126 -1.73 -5.53 4.29
C GLU A 126 -0.92 -4.32 4.75
N PHE A 127 -1.49 -3.50 5.67
CA PHE A 127 -0.85 -2.28 6.17
C PHE A 127 -0.20 -2.46 7.54
N LEU A 128 -0.08 -3.69 8.02
CA LEU A 128 0.68 -4.05 9.20
C LEU A 128 1.97 -4.77 8.84
N LEU A 129 1.89 -5.85 8.04
CA LEU A 129 3.03 -6.71 7.76
C LEU A 129 3.85 -6.24 6.57
N ILE A 130 3.19 -5.79 5.48
CA ILE A 130 3.86 -5.43 4.23
C ILE A 130 4.27 -3.97 4.28
N SER A 131 5.56 -3.71 4.53
CA SER A 131 6.11 -2.37 4.82
C SER A 131 6.13 -1.47 3.59
N ARG A 132 5.02 -0.76 3.37
CA ARG A 132 4.80 0.11 2.22
C ARG A 132 4.15 1.44 2.60
N ASN A 133 4.23 2.39 1.70
CA ASN A 133 3.66 3.74 1.82
C ASN A 133 2.13 3.79 2.06
N TYR A 134 1.41 2.68 1.83
CA TYR A 134 -0.06 2.63 1.99
C TYR A 134 -0.52 2.79 3.45
N ALA A 135 0.28 2.35 4.43
CA ALA A 135 -0.03 2.54 5.84
C ALA A 135 -0.15 4.02 6.22
N PHE A 136 0.70 4.88 5.66
CA PHE A 136 0.57 6.33 5.79
C PHE A 136 -0.76 6.85 5.25
N GLY A 137 -1.21 6.34 4.08
CA GLY A 137 -2.49 6.72 3.49
C GLY A 137 -3.64 6.49 4.47
N MET A 138 -3.73 5.28 5.06
CA MET A 138 -4.75 4.96 6.05
C MET A 138 -4.64 5.84 7.31
N LEU A 139 -3.42 6.06 7.81
CA LEU A 139 -3.17 6.91 8.97
C LEU A 139 -3.71 8.32 8.75
N PHE A 140 -3.37 8.95 7.62
CA PHE A 140 -3.78 10.33 7.37
C PHE A 140 -5.25 10.47 7.00
N ILE A 141 -5.88 9.46 6.38
CA ILE A 141 -7.34 9.42 6.19
C ILE A 141 -8.04 9.48 7.56
N PHE A 142 -7.62 8.67 8.52
CA PHE A 142 -8.23 8.65 9.86
C PHE A 142 -7.86 9.87 10.69
N ALA A 143 -6.63 10.36 10.60
CA ALA A 143 -6.22 11.60 11.24
C ALA A 143 -7.02 12.80 10.72
N PHE A 144 -7.28 12.86 9.40
CA PHE A 144 -8.14 13.87 8.81
C PHE A 144 -9.57 13.79 9.34
N CYS A 145 -10.16 12.58 9.36
CA CYS A 145 -11.50 12.39 9.92
C CYS A 145 -11.56 12.79 11.40
N ALA A 146 -10.55 12.44 12.20
CA ALA A 146 -10.48 12.81 13.62
C ALA A 146 -10.31 14.32 13.82
N ALA A 147 -9.49 14.97 13.00
CA ALA A 147 -9.24 16.40 13.04
C ALA A 147 -10.33 17.25 12.34
N PHE A 148 -11.27 16.63 11.63
CA PHE A 148 -12.27 17.32 10.83
C PHE A 148 -13.07 18.41 11.57
N PRO A 149 -13.41 18.28 12.85
CA PRO A 149 -14.06 19.36 13.61
C PRO A 149 -13.25 20.65 13.71
N SER A 150 -11.91 20.60 13.54
CA SER A 150 -11.04 21.78 13.59
C SER A 150 -11.36 22.83 12.53
N ARG A 151 -11.98 22.45 11.40
CA ARG A 151 -12.35 23.33 10.28
C ARG A 151 -13.20 24.54 10.72
N LYS A 152 -13.93 24.40 11.83
CA LYS A 152 -14.68 25.52 12.42
C LYS A 152 -13.78 26.61 13.01
N LYS A 153 -12.52 26.29 13.31
CA LYS A 153 -11.54 27.20 13.92
C LYS A 153 -10.36 27.52 13.00
N THR A 154 -9.84 26.53 12.28
CA THR A 154 -8.65 26.64 11.40
C THR A 154 -8.68 25.56 10.33
N TYR A 155 -8.28 25.89 9.12
CA TYR A 155 -8.05 24.94 8.04
C TYR A 155 -6.59 24.46 7.95
N ILE A 156 -5.64 25.11 8.67
CA ILE A 156 -4.20 24.77 8.58
C ILE A 156 -3.96 23.30 8.94
N THR A 157 -4.56 22.79 10.02
CA THR A 157 -4.41 21.38 10.43
C THR A 157 -4.87 20.43 9.33
N LEU A 158 -6.02 20.71 8.71
CA LEU A 158 -6.54 19.88 7.61
C LEU A 158 -5.69 20.01 6.36
N ALA A 159 -5.19 21.21 6.04
CA ALA A 159 -4.30 21.44 4.91
C ALA A 159 -2.98 20.65 5.03
N ILE A 160 -2.39 20.62 6.23
CA ILE A 160 -1.20 19.81 6.51
C ILE A 160 -1.51 18.32 6.31
N LEU A 161 -2.63 17.81 6.86
CA LEU A 161 -3.02 16.41 6.72
C LEU A 161 -3.32 16.03 5.26
N LEU A 162 -3.97 16.92 4.50
CA LEU A 162 -4.17 16.74 3.05
C LEU A 162 -2.84 16.68 2.30
N GLY A 163 -1.93 17.60 2.60
CA GLY A 163 -0.60 17.64 1.99
C GLY A 163 0.22 16.39 2.29
N LEU A 164 0.21 15.93 3.54
CA LEU A 164 0.88 14.68 3.93
C LEU A 164 0.25 13.47 3.22
N MET A 165 -1.09 13.39 3.19
CA MET A 165 -1.83 12.33 2.51
C MET A 165 -1.50 12.28 1.02
N ALA A 166 -1.48 13.43 0.34
CA ALA A 166 -1.13 13.55 -1.07
C ALA A 166 0.28 13.04 -1.38
N ASN A 167 1.22 13.15 -0.43
CA ASN A 167 2.60 12.73 -0.59
C ASN A 167 2.88 11.28 -0.16
N THR A 168 1.86 10.43 -0.03
CA THR A 168 2.02 9.00 0.32
C THR A 168 1.97 8.07 -0.88
N ASN A 169 0.86 8.01 -1.58
CA ASN A 169 0.63 7.17 -2.76
C ASN A 169 -0.51 7.74 -3.63
N ALA A 170 -0.68 7.23 -4.85
CA ALA A 170 -1.68 7.73 -5.80
C ALA A 170 -3.13 7.66 -5.28
N TYR A 171 -3.49 6.59 -4.59
CA TYR A 171 -4.85 6.42 -4.05
C TYR A 171 -5.15 7.40 -2.92
N ALA A 172 -4.19 7.59 -2.02
CA ALA A 172 -4.32 8.58 -0.95
C ALA A 172 -4.31 10.02 -1.48
N LEU A 173 -3.55 10.31 -2.56
CA LEU A 173 -3.62 11.60 -3.28
C LEU A 173 -5.04 11.87 -3.79
N LEU A 174 -5.69 10.91 -4.44
CA LEU A 174 -7.06 11.04 -4.91
C LEU A 174 -8.03 11.25 -3.74
N ILE A 175 -7.97 10.44 -2.68
CA ILE A 175 -8.83 10.62 -1.50
C ILE A 175 -8.58 11.99 -0.85
N SER A 176 -7.34 12.45 -0.78
CA SER A 176 -6.99 13.79 -0.32
C SER A 176 -7.70 14.86 -1.17
N PHE A 177 -7.74 14.67 -2.48
CA PHE A 177 -8.41 15.58 -3.39
C PHE A 177 -9.93 15.56 -3.18
N ALA A 178 -10.54 14.38 -2.99
CA ALA A 178 -11.96 14.27 -2.63
C ALA A 178 -12.29 14.98 -1.30
N PHE A 179 -11.43 14.90 -0.28
CA PHE A 179 -11.58 15.67 0.95
C PHE A 179 -11.46 17.17 0.71
N LEU A 180 -10.47 17.60 -0.09
CA LEU A 180 -10.29 19.02 -0.45
C LEU A 180 -11.53 19.56 -1.16
N LEU A 181 -12.05 18.86 -2.17
CA LEU A 181 -13.27 19.24 -2.86
C LEU A 181 -14.47 19.29 -1.90
N THR A 182 -14.53 18.41 -0.92
CA THR A 182 -15.58 18.42 0.10
C THR A 182 -15.50 19.66 0.99
N LEU A 183 -14.29 20.06 1.42
CA LEU A 183 -14.09 21.31 2.18
C LEU A 183 -14.47 22.53 1.37
N ILE A 184 -14.11 22.57 0.09
CA ILE A 184 -14.50 23.67 -0.83
C ILE A 184 -16.02 23.69 -1.00
N PHE A 185 -16.64 22.54 -1.23
CA PHE A 185 -18.08 22.41 -1.38
C PHE A 185 -18.82 22.85 -0.11
N GLU A 186 -18.37 22.43 1.08
CA GLU A 186 -18.92 22.90 2.35
C GLU A 186 -18.77 24.41 2.51
N PHE A 187 -17.59 24.96 2.24
CA PHE A 187 -17.35 26.41 2.35
C PHE A 187 -18.20 27.22 1.39
N CYS A 188 -18.50 26.71 0.20
CA CYS A 188 -19.37 27.37 -0.78
C CYS A 188 -20.85 27.33 -0.40
N PHE A 189 -21.34 26.20 0.10
CA PHE A 189 -22.77 25.94 0.26
C PHE A 189 -23.27 26.02 1.71
N ASP A 190 -22.41 25.85 2.71
CA ASP A 190 -22.74 26.12 4.11
C ASP A 190 -22.46 27.61 4.43
N ILE A 191 -23.47 28.44 4.19
CA ILE A 191 -23.37 29.91 4.35
C ILE A 191 -23.10 30.27 5.80
N GLU A 192 -23.75 29.58 6.75
CA GLU A 192 -23.59 29.84 8.19
C GLU A 192 -22.15 29.53 8.64
N HIS A 193 -21.63 28.38 8.30
CA HIS A 193 -20.25 28.01 8.60
C HIS A 193 -19.25 29.02 8.00
N ARG A 194 -19.43 29.39 6.73
CA ARG A 194 -18.56 30.36 6.04
C ARG A 194 -18.59 31.72 6.72
N GLN A 195 -19.78 32.24 7.05
CA GLN A 195 -19.92 33.55 7.70
C GLN A 195 -19.27 33.55 9.09
N GLN A 196 -19.53 32.54 9.92
CA GLN A 196 -18.90 32.38 11.23
C GLN A 196 -17.38 32.31 11.15
N TYR A 197 -16.84 31.60 10.17
CA TYR A 197 -15.40 31.49 9.95
C TYR A 197 -14.79 32.83 9.52
N LEU A 198 -15.38 33.54 8.55
CA LEU A 198 -14.88 34.82 8.05
C LEU A 198 -14.99 35.95 9.09
N GLN A 199 -16.02 35.95 9.94
CA GLN A 199 -16.17 36.92 11.03
C GLN A 199 -15.03 36.85 12.05
N GLN A 200 -14.39 35.71 12.21
CA GLN A 200 -13.20 35.54 13.06
C GLN A 200 -11.92 36.13 12.43
N ASN A 201 -12.01 36.86 11.31
CA ASN A 201 -10.91 37.46 10.56
C ASN A 201 -9.80 36.48 10.15
N LYS A 202 -10.19 35.27 9.74
CA LYS A 202 -9.29 34.14 9.43
C LYS A 202 -8.72 34.17 8.00
N LYS A 203 -8.54 35.35 7.38
CA LYS A 203 -8.00 35.46 6.00
C LYS A 203 -6.59 34.88 5.89
N ALA A 204 -5.73 35.15 6.88
CA ALA A 204 -4.36 34.61 6.90
C ALA A 204 -4.36 33.07 7.02
N ASP A 205 -5.23 32.50 7.87
CA ASP A 205 -5.39 31.05 8.01
C ASP A 205 -5.77 30.39 6.68
N LEU A 206 -6.74 30.96 5.97
CA LEU A 206 -7.17 30.47 4.67
C LEU A 206 -6.04 30.54 3.62
N PHE A 207 -5.34 31.69 3.57
CA PHE A 207 -4.21 31.87 2.64
C PHE A 207 -3.07 30.87 2.90
N ILE A 208 -2.68 30.70 4.17
CA ILE A 208 -1.65 29.73 4.55
C ILE A 208 -2.09 28.31 4.20
N SER A 209 -3.35 27.95 4.46
CA SER A 209 -3.90 26.63 4.14
C SER A 209 -3.85 26.34 2.64
N ILE A 210 -4.24 27.31 1.81
CA ILE A 210 -4.19 27.20 0.35
C ILE A 210 -2.74 27.05 -0.13
N ALA A 211 -1.81 27.85 0.41
CA ALA A 211 -0.40 27.78 0.05
C ALA A 211 0.21 26.39 0.37
N ILE A 212 -0.10 25.84 1.56
CA ILE A 212 0.33 24.48 1.96
C ILE A 212 -0.22 23.44 0.97
N ILE A 213 -1.51 23.49 0.66
CA ILE A 213 -2.16 22.55 -0.26
C ILE A 213 -1.49 22.62 -1.63
N ILE A 214 -1.37 23.81 -2.22
CA ILE A 214 -0.77 23.99 -3.55
C ILE A 214 0.66 23.44 -3.56
N ALA A 215 1.50 23.82 -2.59
CA ALA A 215 2.88 23.37 -2.52
C ALA A 215 2.99 21.84 -2.42
N CYS A 216 2.21 21.22 -1.53
CA CYS A 216 2.25 19.77 -1.32
C CYS A 216 1.70 18.97 -2.52
N TYR A 217 0.65 19.47 -3.18
CA TYR A 217 0.09 18.79 -4.36
C TYR A 217 1.01 18.93 -5.57
N LEU A 218 1.60 20.12 -5.80
CA LEU A 218 2.60 20.28 -6.86
C LEU A 218 3.79 19.36 -6.66
N LEU A 219 4.27 19.22 -5.41
CA LEU A 219 5.34 18.28 -5.09
C LEU A 219 4.91 16.84 -5.41
N ALA A 220 3.74 16.40 -4.93
CA ALA A 220 3.25 15.06 -5.14
C ALA A 220 3.08 14.73 -6.63
N ILE A 221 2.47 15.64 -7.41
CA ILE A 221 2.26 15.46 -8.85
C ILE A 221 3.58 15.42 -9.60
N ASN A 222 4.53 16.31 -9.27
CA ASN A 222 5.85 16.31 -9.92
C ASN A 222 6.59 14.98 -9.73
N ILE A 223 6.56 14.44 -8.52
CA ILE A 223 7.28 13.19 -8.20
C ILE A 223 6.58 11.95 -8.75
N ILE A 224 5.24 11.89 -8.69
CA ILE A 224 4.50 10.70 -9.17
C ILE A 224 4.48 10.62 -10.70
N THR A 225 4.71 11.74 -11.37
CA THR A 225 4.80 11.79 -12.84
C THR A 225 6.14 11.18 -13.26
N PRO A 226 6.15 10.03 -13.95
CA PRO A 226 7.39 9.37 -14.32
C PRO A 226 8.16 10.20 -15.35
N PRO A 227 9.51 10.12 -15.37
CA PRO A 227 10.32 10.72 -16.42
C PRO A 227 9.99 10.18 -17.81
N ALA A 228 10.35 10.92 -18.86
CA ALA A 228 10.04 10.55 -20.24
C ALA A 228 10.69 9.22 -20.68
N ASP A 229 11.82 8.87 -20.08
CA ASP A 229 12.55 7.61 -20.32
C ASP A 229 12.12 6.46 -19.39
N SER A 230 11.07 6.64 -18.59
CA SER A 230 10.49 5.58 -17.77
C SER A 230 9.56 4.70 -18.61
N TYR A 231 9.68 3.37 -18.45
CA TYR A 231 8.73 2.43 -19.03
C TYR A 231 7.86 1.71 -17.97
N LEU A 232 7.88 2.17 -16.72
CA LEU A 232 7.01 1.64 -15.67
C LEU A 232 5.53 1.78 -16.09
N HIS A 233 4.82 0.66 -16.16
CA HIS A 233 3.44 0.61 -16.67
C HIS A 233 3.26 1.26 -18.07
N GLY A 234 4.27 1.21 -18.92
CA GLY A 234 4.23 1.81 -20.25
C GLY A 234 4.54 3.30 -20.30
N GLY A 235 5.07 3.87 -19.21
CA GLY A 235 5.36 5.31 -19.11
C GLY A 235 4.10 6.17 -18.98
N LEU A 236 4.23 7.47 -19.22
CA LEU A 236 3.13 8.43 -19.10
C LEU A 236 2.11 8.30 -20.24
N ASN A 237 2.57 7.99 -21.44
CA ASN A 237 1.78 8.04 -22.68
C ASN A 237 1.09 6.73 -23.05
N THR A 238 1.36 5.64 -22.35
CA THR A 238 0.86 4.31 -22.67
C THR A 238 0.17 3.66 -21.46
N GLY A 239 -0.58 2.59 -21.70
CA GLY A 239 -1.25 1.83 -20.65
C GLY A 239 -2.55 2.46 -20.13
N TRP A 240 -3.12 3.46 -20.81
CA TRP A 240 -4.42 4.04 -20.53
C TRP A 240 -5.52 3.33 -21.32
N SER A 241 -6.59 2.91 -20.62
CA SER A 241 -7.77 2.30 -21.24
C SER A 241 -8.83 3.37 -21.49
N MET A 242 -8.78 3.99 -22.69
CA MET A 242 -9.70 5.10 -23.07
C MET A 242 -10.96 4.64 -23.79
N THR A 243 -11.04 3.37 -24.15
CA THR A 243 -12.20 2.79 -24.84
C THR A 243 -13.23 2.26 -23.85
N LEU A 244 -14.52 2.55 -24.11
CA LEU A 244 -15.62 1.97 -23.34
C LEU A 244 -15.80 0.50 -23.76
N ASP A 245 -15.42 -0.41 -22.88
CA ASP A 245 -15.65 -1.84 -22.99
C ASP A 245 -16.48 -2.35 -21.82
N LEU A 246 -17.61 -2.99 -22.09
CA LEU A 246 -18.53 -3.48 -21.07
C LEU A 246 -17.88 -4.49 -20.13
N ARG A 247 -17.04 -5.38 -20.67
CA ARG A 247 -16.34 -6.36 -19.85
C ARG A 247 -15.32 -5.71 -18.93
N HIS A 248 -14.59 -4.71 -19.44
CA HIS A 248 -13.63 -3.94 -18.66
C HIS A 248 -14.36 -3.12 -17.58
N LEU A 249 -15.52 -2.53 -17.91
CA LEU A 249 -16.36 -1.83 -16.95
C LEU A 249 -16.84 -2.76 -15.81
N LEU A 250 -17.35 -3.94 -16.14
CA LEU A 250 -17.79 -4.93 -15.14
C LEU A 250 -16.62 -5.42 -14.27
N LYS A 251 -15.42 -5.59 -14.84
CA LYS A 251 -14.21 -5.89 -14.07
C LYS A 251 -13.88 -4.77 -13.08
N SER A 252 -13.99 -3.52 -13.50
CA SER A 252 -13.69 -2.36 -12.65
C SER A 252 -14.72 -2.22 -11.51
N ILE A 253 -16.02 -2.47 -11.80
CA ILE A 253 -17.06 -2.56 -10.76
C ILE A 253 -16.80 -3.77 -9.84
N GLY A 254 -16.30 -4.89 -10.37
CA GLY A 254 -15.84 -6.03 -9.59
C GLY A 254 -14.69 -5.70 -8.63
N ARG A 255 -13.85 -4.69 -8.93
CA ARG A 255 -12.83 -4.18 -7.99
C ARG A 255 -13.46 -3.42 -6.84
N LEU A 256 -14.53 -2.68 -7.08
CA LEU A 256 -15.31 -2.05 -6.01
C LEU A 256 -15.89 -3.13 -5.07
N PHE A 257 -16.45 -4.21 -5.62
CA PHE A 257 -16.89 -5.38 -4.84
C PHE A 257 -15.72 -5.97 -4.03
N GLY A 258 -14.57 -6.20 -4.68
CA GLY A 258 -13.35 -6.68 -4.03
C GLY A 258 -12.87 -5.76 -2.90
N GLY A 259 -13.03 -4.46 -3.04
CA GLY A 259 -12.72 -3.48 -1.99
C GLY A 259 -13.55 -3.67 -0.73
N TYR A 260 -14.79 -4.04 -0.86
CA TYR A 260 -15.67 -4.30 0.29
C TYR A 260 -15.52 -5.73 0.82
N PHE A 261 -15.50 -6.75 -0.05
CA PHE A 261 -15.63 -8.15 0.35
C PHE A 261 -14.38 -9.01 0.12
N LEU A 262 -13.29 -8.44 -0.38
CA LEU A 262 -12.01 -9.11 -0.68
C LEU A 262 -12.10 -10.25 -1.71
N ILE A 263 -13.24 -10.46 -2.32
CA ILE A 263 -13.45 -11.45 -3.37
C ILE A 263 -13.29 -10.76 -4.72
N ILE A 264 -12.39 -11.28 -5.56
CA ILE A 264 -12.19 -10.78 -6.92
C ILE A 264 -12.89 -11.74 -7.87
N PRO A 265 -13.91 -11.28 -8.63
CA PRO A 265 -14.60 -12.15 -9.57
C PRO A 265 -13.66 -12.66 -10.66
N ALA A 266 -13.82 -13.90 -11.07
CA ALA A 266 -13.07 -14.49 -12.17
C ALA A 266 -13.36 -13.74 -13.48
N SER A 267 -12.33 -13.13 -14.06
CA SER A 267 -12.48 -12.25 -15.22
C SER A 267 -12.98 -12.95 -16.50
N LYS A 268 -12.97 -14.29 -16.54
CA LYS A 268 -13.43 -15.11 -17.66
C LYS A 268 -14.92 -15.46 -17.60
N ARG A 269 -15.56 -15.36 -16.42
CA ARG A 269 -16.97 -15.75 -16.19
C ARG A 269 -17.85 -14.51 -16.10
N TRP A 270 -18.73 -14.32 -17.06
CA TRP A 270 -19.67 -13.18 -17.10
C TRP A 270 -20.60 -13.15 -15.89
N LEU A 271 -21.12 -14.32 -15.47
CA LEU A 271 -22.01 -14.43 -14.33
C LEU A 271 -21.37 -13.90 -13.04
N ASP A 272 -20.14 -14.30 -12.76
CA ASP A 272 -19.39 -13.84 -11.58
C ASP A 272 -19.21 -12.32 -11.59
N LEU A 273 -18.87 -11.75 -12.76
CA LEU A 273 -18.72 -10.30 -12.93
C LEU A 273 -20.02 -9.56 -12.68
N ILE A 274 -21.14 -10.06 -13.24
CA ILE A 274 -22.48 -9.44 -13.08
C ILE A 274 -22.93 -9.52 -11.64
N VAL A 275 -22.85 -10.68 -10.99
CA VAL A 275 -23.27 -10.86 -9.59
C VAL A 275 -22.48 -9.94 -8.67
N CYS A 276 -21.16 -9.91 -8.80
CA CYS A 276 -20.30 -9.02 -8.00
C CYS A 276 -20.61 -7.54 -8.25
N ALA A 277 -20.87 -7.15 -9.51
CA ALA A 277 -21.25 -5.80 -9.87
C ALA A 277 -22.60 -5.40 -9.24
N VAL A 278 -23.62 -6.26 -9.31
CA VAL A 278 -24.94 -5.99 -8.71
C VAL A 278 -24.83 -5.79 -7.20
N ILE A 279 -24.09 -6.66 -6.50
CA ILE A 279 -23.91 -6.53 -5.04
C ILE A 279 -23.14 -5.25 -4.69
N ALA A 280 -22.08 -4.92 -5.44
CA ALA A 280 -21.31 -3.70 -5.23
C ALA A 280 -22.18 -2.45 -5.43
N LEU A 281 -22.91 -2.38 -6.53
CA LEU A 281 -23.81 -1.27 -6.83
C LEU A 281 -24.95 -1.16 -5.81
N PHE A 282 -25.46 -2.30 -5.32
CA PHE A 282 -26.45 -2.31 -4.24
C PHE A 282 -25.88 -1.69 -2.96
N MET A 283 -24.65 -2.04 -2.57
CA MET A 283 -23.97 -1.43 -1.42
C MET A 283 -23.76 0.07 -1.60
N VAL A 284 -23.33 0.50 -2.79
CA VAL A 284 -23.19 1.93 -3.13
C VAL A 284 -24.54 2.64 -3.00
N MET A 285 -25.61 2.10 -3.62
CA MET A 285 -26.96 2.67 -3.54
C MET A 285 -27.45 2.81 -2.10
N LEU A 286 -27.27 1.79 -1.27
CA LEU A 286 -27.64 1.83 0.14
C LEU A 286 -26.88 2.94 0.89
N THR A 287 -25.58 3.11 0.57
CA THR A 287 -24.75 4.14 1.18
C THR A 287 -25.16 5.54 0.73
N LEU A 288 -25.45 5.73 -0.58
CA LEU A 288 -25.95 7.00 -1.12
C LEU A 288 -27.24 7.42 -0.42
N ILE A 289 -28.21 6.50 -0.27
CA ILE A 289 -29.47 6.79 0.41
C ILE A 289 -29.23 7.04 1.91
N LYS A 290 -28.36 6.27 2.55
CA LYS A 290 -27.99 6.46 3.97
C LYS A 290 -27.40 7.87 4.22
N LEU A 291 -26.59 8.36 3.31
CA LEU A 291 -25.94 9.67 3.41
C LEU A 291 -26.76 10.81 2.77
N SER A 292 -27.90 10.54 2.15
CA SER A 292 -28.68 11.55 1.40
C SER A 292 -29.05 12.79 2.23
N LYS A 293 -29.26 12.62 3.54
CA LYS A 293 -29.49 13.72 4.48
C LYS A 293 -28.21 14.35 5.06
N LYS A 294 -27.04 13.92 4.60
CA LYS A 294 -25.71 14.40 5.02
C LYS A 294 -24.95 14.89 3.77
N PRO A 295 -25.33 16.03 3.17
CA PRO A 295 -24.92 16.41 1.81
C PRO A 295 -23.42 16.44 1.60
N PHE A 296 -22.63 16.91 2.56
CA PHE A 296 -21.17 17.03 2.41
C PHE A 296 -20.48 15.65 2.54
N ALA A 297 -20.95 14.78 3.44
CA ALA A 297 -20.46 13.41 3.52
C ALA A 297 -20.86 12.57 2.30
N LEU A 298 -22.06 12.80 1.77
CA LEU A 298 -22.51 12.21 0.50
C LEU A 298 -21.63 12.64 -0.67
N PHE A 299 -21.33 13.95 -0.77
CA PHE A 299 -20.45 14.49 -1.80
C PHE A 299 -19.06 13.85 -1.75
N PHE A 300 -18.45 13.77 -0.55
CA PHE A 300 -17.18 13.07 -0.36
C PHE A 300 -17.23 11.62 -0.84
N TYR A 301 -18.30 10.88 -0.45
CA TYR A 301 -18.45 9.49 -0.84
C TYR A 301 -18.55 9.30 -2.36
N ILE A 302 -19.32 10.17 -3.02
CA ILE A 302 -19.49 10.14 -4.48
C ILE A 302 -18.16 10.46 -5.17
N ILE A 303 -17.53 11.59 -4.84
CA ILE A 303 -16.30 12.03 -5.50
C ILE A 303 -15.18 11.02 -5.26
N GLY A 304 -14.91 10.63 -4.02
CA GLY A 304 -13.84 9.68 -3.70
C GLY A 304 -14.05 8.31 -4.37
N THR A 305 -15.30 7.82 -4.41
CA THR A 305 -15.59 6.56 -5.11
C THR A 305 -15.40 6.69 -6.61
N LEU A 306 -15.84 7.79 -7.22
CA LEU A 306 -15.68 8.04 -8.66
C LEU A 306 -14.21 8.22 -9.06
N GLU A 307 -13.41 8.94 -8.27
CA GLU A 307 -11.99 9.14 -8.54
C GLU A 307 -11.23 7.82 -8.54
N ILE A 308 -11.38 7.01 -7.49
CA ILE A 308 -10.74 5.69 -7.41
C ILE A 308 -11.25 4.76 -8.51
N PHE A 309 -12.55 4.78 -8.80
CA PHE A 309 -13.15 3.98 -9.86
C PHE A 309 -12.62 4.36 -11.24
N THR A 310 -12.58 5.65 -11.55
CA THR A 310 -12.05 6.18 -12.81
C THR A 310 -10.58 5.83 -12.98
N PHE A 311 -9.78 6.00 -11.93
CA PHE A 311 -8.37 5.64 -11.94
C PHE A 311 -8.16 4.13 -12.12
N ALA A 312 -8.96 3.29 -11.43
CA ALA A 312 -8.91 1.84 -11.59
C ALA A 312 -9.33 1.43 -13.01
N TYR A 313 -10.35 2.05 -13.59
CA TYR A 313 -10.79 1.80 -14.95
C TYR A 313 -9.72 2.21 -15.97
N LEU A 314 -9.23 3.44 -15.87
CA LEU A 314 -8.33 4.00 -16.90
C LEU A 314 -6.92 3.40 -16.85
N ARG A 315 -6.42 3.04 -15.65
CA ARG A 315 -5.00 2.73 -15.49
C ARG A 315 -4.70 1.39 -14.81
N PHE A 316 -5.44 1.00 -13.77
CA PHE A 316 -5.06 -0.10 -12.88
C PHE A 316 -6.15 -1.17 -12.71
N SER A 317 -6.77 -1.63 -13.79
CA SER A 317 -7.82 -2.65 -13.74
C SER A 317 -7.38 -4.01 -13.16
N GLY A 318 -6.08 -4.31 -13.18
CA GLY A 318 -5.48 -5.56 -12.67
C GLY A 318 -4.93 -5.48 -11.24
N SER A 319 -5.18 -4.39 -10.51
CA SER A 319 -4.58 -4.13 -9.20
C SER A 319 -5.04 -5.07 -8.08
N GLY A 320 -4.20 -5.22 -7.03
CA GLY A 320 -4.44 -6.09 -5.87
C GLY A 320 -5.31 -5.46 -4.77
N PRO A 321 -5.60 -6.22 -3.68
CA PRO A 321 -6.45 -5.75 -2.58
C PRO A 321 -5.99 -4.45 -1.93
N ARG A 322 -4.69 -4.21 -1.83
CA ARG A 322 -4.11 -2.95 -1.31
C ARG A 322 -4.57 -1.70 -2.07
N HIS A 323 -4.90 -1.83 -3.34
CA HIS A 323 -5.35 -0.73 -4.18
C HIS A 323 -6.86 -0.50 -4.06
N PHE A 324 -7.65 -1.51 -4.39
CA PHE A 324 -9.10 -1.36 -4.34
C PHE A 324 -9.68 -1.39 -2.91
N GLY A 325 -8.92 -1.79 -1.90
CA GLY A 325 -9.25 -1.60 -0.48
C GLY A 325 -9.49 -0.14 -0.11
N HIS A 326 -9.04 0.83 -0.91
CA HIS A 326 -9.34 2.24 -0.71
C HIS A 326 -10.83 2.57 -0.85
N PHE A 327 -11.63 1.79 -1.59
CA PHE A 327 -13.10 1.91 -1.55
C PHE A 327 -13.68 1.66 -0.16
N TYR A 328 -13.12 0.69 0.57
CA TYR A 328 -13.50 0.43 1.95
C TYR A 328 -13.11 1.58 2.89
N LEU A 329 -11.90 2.15 2.70
CA LEU A 329 -11.47 3.32 3.48
C LEU A 329 -12.35 4.56 3.20
N ILE A 330 -12.76 4.80 1.94
CA ILE A 330 -13.70 5.87 1.57
C ILE A 330 -15.06 5.65 2.26
N LEU A 331 -15.58 4.43 2.27
CA LEU A 331 -16.83 4.11 2.96
C LEU A 331 -16.74 4.44 4.45
N LEU A 332 -15.68 4.01 5.13
CA LEU A 332 -15.46 4.31 6.55
C LEU A 332 -15.35 5.81 6.81
N ALA A 333 -14.55 6.51 6.00
CA ALA A 333 -14.38 7.95 6.11
C ALA A 333 -15.69 8.72 5.86
N ALA A 334 -16.47 8.33 4.86
CA ALA A 334 -17.77 8.95 4.57
C ALA A 334 -18.78 8.78 5.72
N LEU A 335 -18.85 7.57 6.29
CA LEU A 335 -19.69 7.31 7.45
C LEU A 335 -19.20 8.08 8.69
N TRP A 336 -17.88 8.22 8.83
CA TRP A 336 -17.28 9.00 9.92
C TRP A 336 -17.58 10.50 9.77
N LEU A 337 -17.33 11.07 8.58
CA LEU A 337 -17.69 12.47 8.29
C LEU A 337 -19.18 12.73 8.49
N GLY A 338 -20.03 11.78 8.05
CA GLY A 338 -21.48 11.88 8.23
C GLY A 338 -21.93 12.02 9.69
N SER A 339 -21.12 11.56 10.66
CA SER A 339 -21.44 11.73 12.09
C SER A 339 -21.28 13.17 12.60
N TYR A 340 -20.52 14.00 11.89
CA TYR A 340 -20.31 15.41 12.28
C TYR A 340 -21.38 16.36 11.77
N TYR A 341 -22.22 15.90 10.84
CA TYR A 341 -23.27 16.73 10.24
C TYR A 341 -24.64 16.42 10.82
N GLN A 342 -25.44 17.44 11.02
CA GLN A 342 -26.87 17.31 11.26
C GLN A 342 -27.59 16.88 9.98
N GLU A 343 -28.80 16.34 10.11
CA GLU A 343 -29.61 16.04 8.94
C GLU A 343 -30.07 17.31 8.25
N SER A 344 -29.92 17.33 6.93
CA SER A 344 -30.31 18.46 6.07
C SER A 344 -31.14 17.93 4.90
N ASN A 345 -32.12 18.73 4.50
CA ASN A 345 -32.97 18.43 3.33
C ASN A 345 -32.47 19.05 2.01
N LEU A 346 -31.23 19.56 1.99
CA LEU A 346 -30.65 20.30 0.86
C LEU A 346 -30.78 19.56 -0.48
N PHE A 347 -30.66 18.22 -0.47
CA PHE A 347 -30.84 17.38 -1.66
C PHE A 347 -32.15 16.58 -1.67
N THR A 348 -32.92 16.54 -0.57
CA THR A 348 -34.09 15.68 -0.43
C THR A 348 -35.42 16.43 -0.65
N THR A 349 -35.41 17.75 -0.87
CA THR A 349 -36.62 18.54 -1.14
C THR A 349 -37.39 18.08 -2.37
N LYS A 350 -36.69 17.48 -3.36
CA LYS A 350 -37.31 16.93 -4.57
C LYS A 350 -37.54 15.41 -4.55
N PHE A 351 -36.95 14.68 -3.60
CA PHE A 351 -37.01 13.23 -3.51
C PHE A 351 -37.48 12.82 -2.09
N ILE A 352 -38.79 12.76 -1.90
CA ILE A 352 -39.36 12.26 -0.64
C ILE A 352 -39.24 10.75 -0.62
N ILE A 353 -38.28 10.22 0.13
CA ILE A 353 -38.13 8.79 0.35
C ILE A 353 -39.14 8.36 1.44
N PRO A 354 -40.06 7.44 1.16
CA PRO A 354 -41.04 6.98 2.14
C PRO A 354 -40.36 6.44 3.42
N PRO A 355 -40.93 6.65 4.62
CA PRO A 355 -40.34 6.18 5.89
C PRO A 355 -40.12 4.65 5.94
N LYS A 356 -40.96 3.87 5.30
CA LYS A 356 -40.79 2.39 5.19
C LYS A 356 -39.53 2.04 4.40
N SER A 357 -39.27 2.75 3.29
CA SER A 357 -38.08 2.56 2.46
C SER A 357 -36.81 2.97 3.20
N LEU A 358 -36.85 4.04 4.01
CA LEU A 358 -35.71 4.43 4.86
C LEU A 358 -35.37 3.37 5.91
N LYS A 359 -36.39 2.77 6.57
CA LYS A 359 -36.18 1.67 7.52
C LYS A 359 -35.54 0.46 6.83
N PHE A 360 -35.97 0.13 5.63
CA PHE A 360 -35.39 -0.95 4.81
C PHE A 360 -33.94 -0.65 4.49
N VAL A 361 -33.64 0.56 3.99
CA VAL A 361 -32.26 0.97 3.66
C VAL A 361 -31.35 0.93 4.89
N HIS A 362 -31.77 1.45 6.03
CA HIS A 362 -30.97 1.43 7.26
C HIS A 362 -30.65 0.01 7.72
N LYS A 363 -31.66 -0.91 7.65
CA LYS A 363 -31.48 -2.33 8.00
C LYS A 363 -30.45 -3.00 7.05
N TRP A 364 -30.67 -2.88 5.73
CA TRP A 364 -29.82 -3.53 4.76
C TRP A 364 -28.42 -2.93 4.68
N HIS A 365 -28.28 -1.60 4.80
CA HIS A 365 -26.98 -0.97 4.93
C HIS A 365 -26.20 -1.50 6.13
N TYR A 366 -26.84 -1.62 7.30
CA TYR A 366 -26.21 -2.20 8.48
C TYR A 366 -25.76 -3.65 8.24
N ILE A 367 -26.63 -4.48 7.65
CA ILE A 367 -26.32 -5.88 7.32
C ILE A 367 -25.11 -5.95 6.35
N MET A 368 -25.16 -5.18 5.27
CA MET A 368 -24.08 -5.17 4.28
C MET A 368 -22.77 -4.63 4.85
N PHE A 369 -22.83 -3.59 5.68
CA PHE A 369 -21.65 -3.05 6.35
C PHE A 369 -21.05 -4.07 7.33
N MET A 370 -21.87 -4.75 8.12
CA MET A 370 -21.39 -5.83 9.00
C MET A 370 -20.83 -7.01 8.20
N ALA A 371 -21.45 -7.39 7.09
CA ALA A 371 -20.92 -8.42 6.19
C ALA A 371 -19.55 -8.01 5.64
N THR A 372 -19.37 -6.73 5.23
CA THR A 372 -18.07 -6.19 4.83
C THR A 372 -17.05 -6.37 5.95
N LEU A 373 -17.35 -5.97 7.19
CA LEU A 373 -16.44 -6.10 8.33
C LEU A 373 -16.05 -7.55 8.60
N TYR A 374 -17.00 -8.50 8.51
CA TYR A 374 -16.70 -9.92 8.72
C TYR A 374 -15.87 -10.53 7.59
N MET A 375 -16.18 -10.20 6.33
CA MET A 375 -15.37 -10.67 5.20
C MET A 375 -13.96 -10.12 5.25
N GLN A 376 -13.82 -8.84 5.58
CA GLN A 376 -12.53 -8.19 5.80
C GLN A 376 -11.77 -8.80 6.99
N LEU A 377 -12.45 -9.12 8.10
CA LEU A 377 -11.86 -9.82 9.26
C LEU A 377 -11.33 -11.21 8.85
N PHE A 378 -12.16 -11.98 8.15
CA PHE A 378 -11.73 -13.30 7.66
C PHE A 378 -10.50 -13.18 6.76
N GLY A 379 -10.48 -12.21 5.84
CA GLY A 379 -9.33 -11.94 4.99
C GLY A 379 -8.08 -11.53 5.78
N GLY A 380 -8.23 -10.72 6.83
CA GLY A 380 -7.13 -10.30 7.71
C GLY A 380 -6.52 -11.48 8.46
N ILE A 381 -7.35 -12.29 9.11
CA ILE A 381 -6.90 -13.49 9.83
C ILE A 381 -6.26 -14.49 8.87
N TYR A 382 -6.87 -14.74 7.71
CA TYR A 382 -6.33 -15.65 6.69
C TYR A 382 -4.98 -15.16 6.18
N GLY A 383 -4.86 -13.88 5.78
CA GLY A 383 -3.61 -13.31 5.28
C GLY A 383 -2.49 -13.39 6.29
N PHE A 384 -2.76 -12.98 7.54
CA PHE A 384 -1.80 -13.04 8.64
C PHE A 384 -1.36 -14.48 8.95
N SER A 385 -2.32 -15.40 9.14
CA SER A 385 -2.01 -16.80 9.46
C SER A 385 -1.22 -17.49 8.34
N ARG A 386 -1.56 -17.18 7.09
CA ARG A 386 -0.84 -17.71 5.93
C ARG A 386 0.61 -17.25 5.92
N ASP A 387 0.87 -15.97 6.18
CA ASP A 387 2.23 -15.39 6.19
C ASP A 387 3.10 -16.02 7.30
N MET A 388 2.46 -16.40 8.41
CA MET A 388 3.13 -17.14 9.50
C MET A 388 3.53 -18.58 9.11
N ILE A 389 2.85 -19.20 8.13
CA ILE A 389 3.06 -20.62 7.74
C ILE A 389 3.89 -20.72 6.46
N ILE A 390 3.59 -19.86 5.48
CA ILE A 390 4.27 -19.82 4.18
C ILE A 390 4.94 -18.47 4.05
N PRO A 391 6.28 -18.39 3.96
CA PRO A 391 6.98 -17.13 3.81
C PRO A 391 6.44 -16.34 2.61
N PHE A 392 6.31 -15.04 2.76
CA PHE A 392 5.88 -14.17 1.66
C PHE A 392 6.89 -14.18 0.51
N SER A 393 8.19 -14.16 0.84
CA SER A 393 9.32 -14.31 -0.07
C SER A 393 10.31 -15.35 0.46
N ALA A 394 10.99 -16.07 -0.41
CA ALA A 394 12.09 -16.95 -0.04
C ALA A 394 13.40 -16.19 0.28
N SER A 395 13.40 -14.85 0.19
CA SER A 395 14.59 -14.00 0.32
C SER A 395 15.35 -14.19 1.63
N ARG A 396 14.65 -14.23 2.78
CA ARG A 396 15.27 -14.42 4.09
C ARG A 396 15.98 -15.78 4.21
N ALA A 397 15.31 -16.86 3.80
CA ALA A 397 15.89 -18.20 3.85
C ALA A 397 17.09 -18.35 2.92
N THR A 398 17.01 -17.75 1.72
CA THR A 398 18.11 -17.73 0.76
C THR A 398 19.30 -16.96 1.32
N THR A 399 19.08 -15.79 1.90
CA THR A 399 20.13 -14.97 2.53
C THR A 399 20.82 -15.70 3.67
N GLN A 400 20.06 -16.30 4.58
CA GLN A 400 20.62 -17.08 5.68
C GLN A 400 21.49 -18.23 5.18
N TYR A 401 21.07 -18.91 4.12
CA TYR A 401 21.89 -19.97 3.52
C TYR A 401 23.19 -19.42 2.92
N ILE A 402 23.13 -18.31 2.17
CA ILE A 402 24.31 -17.67 1.57
C ILE A 402 25.31 -17.28 2.65
N GLN A 403 24.86 -16.68 3.75
CA GLN A 403 25.71 -16.28 4.88
C GLN A 403 26.28 -17.49 5.63
N ASN A 404 25.46 -18.47 5.98
CA ASN A 404 25.89 -19.67 6.71
C ASN A 404 26.87 -20.53 5.90
N SER A 405 26.79 -20.49 4.57
CA SER A 405 27.68 -21.20 3.66
C SER A 405 28.88 -20.36 3.21
N GLN A 406 29.06 -19.16 3.79
CA GLN A 406 30.15 -18.20 3.46
C GLN A 406 30.22 -17.82 1.97
N LEU A 407 29.06 -17.83 1.29
CA LEU A 407 28.91 -17.46 -0.11
C LEU A 407 28.72 -15.95 -0.30
N ASP A 408 28.57 -15.22 0.78
CA ASP A 408 28.35 -13.77 0.79
C ASP A 408 29.59 -12.96 0.35
N ASN A 409 30.79 -13.57 0.34
CA ASN A 409 32.01 -12.93 -0.18
C ASN A 409 32.26 -13.19 -1.67
N GLU A 410 31.52 -14.09 -2.29
CA GLU A 410 31.69 -14.45 -3.70
C GLU A 410 31.18 -13.38 -4.65
N PHE A 411 31.65 -13.36 -5.90
CA PHE A 411 31.08 -12.51 -6.92
C PHE A 411 29.71 -13.06 -7.35
N ILE A 412 28.67 -12.27 -7.15
CA ILE A 412 27.28 -12.67 -7.42
C ILE A 412 26.78 -12.02 -8.70
N VAL A 413 26.37 -12.84 -9.65
CA VAL A 413 25.54 -12.46 -10.81
C VAL A 413 24.11 -12.84 -10.50
N ALA A 414 23.17 -11.91 -10.59
CA ALA A 414 21.79 -12.11 -10.18
C ALA A 414 20.80 -11.61 -11.25
N SER A 415 19.81 -12.40 -11.61
CA SER A 415 18.78 -12.10 -12.61
C SER A 415 17.44 -12.76 -12.21
N ARG A 416 16.36 -12.12 -12.40
CA ARG A 416 16.05 -10.80 -12.93
C ARG A 416 16.27 -9.74 -11.84
N ASP A 417 16.96 -8.65 -12.14
CA ASP A 417 17.31 -7.58 -11.18
C ASP A 417 16.10 -7.13 -10.33
N ALA A 418 14.93 -6.92 -10.94
CA ALA A 418 13.70 -6.52 -10.27
C ALA A 418 13.23 -7.52 -9.18
N ASN A 419 13.68 -8.78 -9.22
CA ASN A 419 13.36 -9.81 -8.24
C ASN A 419 14.45 -9.99 -7.18
N MET A 420 15.60 -9.31 -7.34
CA MET A 420 16.80 -9.49 -6.51
C MET A 420 16.95 -8.43 -5.42
N ALA A 421 16.12 -7.37 -5.44
CA ALA A 421 16.17 -6.31 -4.44
C ALA A 421 16.04 -6.86 -3.01
N ALA A 422 15.20 -7.88 -2.79
CA ALA A 422 15.04 -8.48 -1.48
C ALA A 422 16.34 -9.14 -0.98
N LEU A 423 17.03 -9.89 -1.82
CA LEU A 423 18.33 -10.51 -1.46
C LEU A 423 19.41 -9.45 -1.24
N SER A 424 19.49 -8.44 -2.14
CA SER A 424 20.43 -7.33 -2.00
C SER A 424 20.24 -6.56 -0.70
N GLY A 425 18.98 -6.34 -0.29
CA GLY A 425 18.64 -5.68 0.96
C GLY A 425 19.04 -6.47 2.20
N TYR A 426 18.72 -7.75 2.25
CA TYR A 426 19.09 -8.61 3.39
C TYR A 426 20.58 -8.89 3.49
N LEU A 427 21.29 -9.08 2.36
CA LEU A 427 22.74 -9.28 2.33
C LEU A 427 23.55 -7.98 2.50
N ASN A 428 22.88 -6.84 2.43
CA ASN A 428 23.50 -5.51 2.41
C ASN A 428 24.61 -5.38 1.34
N ARG A 429 24.36 -5.93 0.12
CA ARG A 429 25.35 -6.01 -0.97
C ARG A 429 24.77 -5.59 -2.32
N LYS A 430 25.67 -5.18 -3.22
CA LYS A 430 25.39 -5.01 -4.64
C LYS A 430 25.71 -6.30 -5.39
N PHE A 431 24.92 -6.60 -6.42
CA PHE A 431 25.09 -7.71 -7.34
C PHE A 431 25.38 -7.19 -8.74
N TYR A 432 26.04 -8.01 -9.58
CA TYR A 432 26.08 -7.74 -11.00
C TYR A 432 24.75 -8.14 -11.63
N TYR A 433 24.12 -7.20 -12.31
CA TYR A 433 22.84 -7.39 -12.99
C TYR A 433 23.02 -7.43 -14.51
N PRO A 434 22.79 -8.58 -15.17
CA PRO A 434 22.88 -8.71 -16.63
C PRO A 434 21.97 -7.74 -17.39
N GLU A 435 20.83 -7.36 -16.84
CA GLU A 435 19.86 -6.43 -17.43
C GLU A 435 20.43 -5.04 -17.71
N ARG A 436 21.47 -4.64 -17.01
CA ARG A 436 22.14 -3.35 -17.18
C ARG A 436 23.66 -3.44 -17.25
N GLN A 437 24.21 -4.67 -17.19
CA GLN A 437 25.64 -4.96 -17.25
C GLN A 437 26.49 -4.17 -16.23
N ASP A 438 25.95 -3.98 -15.02
CA ASP A 438 26.59 -3.20 -13.97
C ASP A 438 26.24 -3.71 -12.57
N MET A 439 27.04 -3.26 -11.57
CA MET A 439 26.80 -3.54 -10.16
C MET A 439 25.70 -2.65 -9.59
N GLY A 440 24.74 -3.26 -8.89
CA GLY A 440 23.68 -2.54 -8.26
C GLY A 440 22.91 -3.31 -7.21
N SER A 441 21.99 -2.64 -6.54
CA SER A 441 21.17 -3.18 -5.46
C SER A 441 19.67 -3.07 -5.73
N PHE A 442 19.24 -1.97 -6.32
CA PHE A 442 17.85 -1.65 -6.62
C PHE A 442 17.61 -1.56 -8.13
N THR A 443 16.36 -1.60 -8.54
CA THR A 443 15.96 -1.51 -9.94
C THR A 443 15.26 -0.20 -10.21
N LEU A 444 15.65 0.45 -11.33
CA LEU A 444 14.92 1.58 -11.91
C LEU A 444 14.40 1.16 -13.28
N PHE A 445 13.11 1.41 -13.52
CA PHE A 445 12.44 1.07 -14.78
C PHE A 445 12.62 2.18 -15.81
N LYS A 446 13.83 2.29 -16.37
CA LYS A 446 14.21 3.30 -17.39
C LYS A 446 14.70 2.64 -18.68
N THR A 447 14.62 3.41 -19.77
CA THR A 447 15.20 3.01 -21.07
C THR A 447 16.69 2.73 -20.91
N GLY A 448 17.21 1.68 -21.44
CA GLY A 448 18.60 1.23 -21.21
C GLY A 448 18.71 0.00 -20.31
N ARG A 449 17.71 -0.24 -19.44
CA ARG A 449 17.54 -1.54 -18.82
C ARG A 449 16.83 -2.47 -19.80
N LYS A 450 17.38 -3.64 -20.06
CA LYS A 450 16.77 -4.66 -20.94
C LYS A 450 16.42 -5.90 -20.13
N GLU A 451 15.29 -6.51 -20.42
CA GLU A 451 15.05 -7.90 -19.97
C GLU A 451 16.00 -8.81 -20.72
N VAL A 452 16.62 -9.75 -20.03
CA VAL A 452 17.60 -10.70 -20.60
C VAL A 452 17.08 -12.12 -20.48
N GLU A 453 17.30 -12.90 -21.53
CA GLU A 453 17.00 -14.34 -21.52
C GLU A 453 18.14 -15.14 -20.86
N GLN A 454 17.87 -16.39 -20.48
CA GLN A 454 18.87 -17.22 -19.78
C GLN A 454 20.12 -17.47 -20.61
N SER A 455 20.01 -17.57 -21.93
CA SER A 455 21.14 -17.67 -22.87
C SER A 455 22.07 -16.46 -22.80
N GLU A 456 21.49 -15.25 -22.83
CA GLU A 456 22.25 -13.99 -22.75
C GLU A 456 22.96 -13.84 -21.39
N ILE A 457 22.33 -14.31 -20.30
CA ILE A 457 22.96 -14.34 -18.99
C ILE A 457 24.23 -15.21 -19.01
N LEU A 458 24.13 -16.41 -19.61
CA LEU A 458 25.26 -17.33 -19.70
C LEU A 458 26.38 -16.80 -20.61
N GLU A 459 26.06 -16.13 -21.70
CA GLU A 459 27.04 -15.45 -22.58
C GLU A 459 27.80 -14.34 -21.82
N GLN A 460 27.08 -13.50 -21.07
CA GLN A 460 27.71 -12.49 -20.23
C GLN A 460 28.59 -13.12 -19.16
N MET A 461 28.16 -14.22 -18.53
CA MET A 461 28.96 -14.95 -17.56
C MET A 461 30.23 -15.54 -18.17
N SER A 462 30.14 -16.10 -19.39
CA SER A 462 31.31 -16.56 -20.13
C SER A 462 32.32 -15.43 -20.32
N SER A 463 31.84 -14.26 -20.71
CA SER A 463 32.68 -13.07 -20.88
C SER A 463 33.32 -12.61 -19.57
N LEU A 464 32.57 -12.63 -18.46
CA LEU A 464 33.06 -12.29 -17.12
C LEU A 464 34.13 -13.27 -16.62
N LEU A 465 33.94 -14.59 -16.84
CA LEU A 465 34.89 -15.63 -16.46
C LEU A 465 36.23 -15.56 -17.24
N ASN A 466 36.25 -14.91 -18.39
CA ASN A 466 37.47 -14.65 -19.15
C ASN A 466 38.33 -13.52 -18.51
N LEU A 467 37.74 -12.71 -17.61
CA LEU A 467 38.48 -11.66 -16.92
C LEU A 467 39.32 -12.24 -15.78
N PRO A 468 40.59 -11.81 -15.62
CA PRO A 468 41.49 -12.33 -14.56
C PRO A 468 40.90 -12.30 -13.15
N LYS A 469 40.04 -11.31 -12.89
CA LYS A 469 39.40 -11.08 -11.60
C LYS A 469 38.40 -12.18 -11.21
N TYR A 470 37.78 -12.90 -12.20
CA TYR A 470 36.68 -13.85 -11.98
C TYR A 470 36.98 -15.24 -12.52
N LYS A 471 38.27 -15.60 -12.69
CA LYS A 471 38.70 -16.83 -13.38
C LYS A 471 38.23 -18.16 -12.79
N ASN A 472 37.87 -18.23 -11.50
CA ASN A 472 37.60 -19.52 -10.88
C ASN A 472 36.14 -19.94 -11.03
N LYS A 473 35.23 -19.18 -10.43
CA LYS A 473 33.80 -19.45 -10.43
C LYS A 473 33.00 -18.21 -10.04
N ILE A 474 31.75 -18.17 -10.48
CA ILE A 474 30.78 -17.10 -10.19
C ILE A 474 29.54 -17.72 -9.57
N LEU A 475 29.00 -17.09 -8.52
CA LEU A 475 27.71 -17.48 -7.96
C LEU A 475 26.58 -16.84 -8.77
N LEU A 476 25.79 -17.68 -9.47
CA LEU A 476 24.62 -17.27 -10.20
C LEU A 476 23.36 -17.47 -9.37
N ILE A 477 22.53 -16.42 -9.25
CA ILE A 477 21.24 -16.47 -8.57
C ILE A 477 20.14 -16.08 -9.56
N LEU A 478 19.16 -16.97 -9.74
CA LEU A 478 18.03 -16.78 -10.64
C LEU A 478 16.70 -16.87 -9.88
N HIS A 479 15.68 -16.14 -10.37
CA HIS A 479 14.30 -16.23 -9.83
C HIS A 479 13.49 -17.38 -10.48
N LYS A 480 14.02 -18.01 -11.51
CA LYS A 480 13.48 -19.20 -12.20
C LYS A 480 14.55 -20.26 -12.36
N LYS A 481 14.12 -21.51 -12.35
CA LYS A 481 15.04 -22.63 -12.59
C LYS A 481 15.69 -22.49 -13.98
N LEU A 482 16.98 -22.76 -14.05
CA LEU A 482 17.72 -22.75 -15.30
C LEU A 482 17.24 -23.91 -16.18
N GLN A 483 16.88 -23.62 -17.43
CA GLN A 483 16.36 -24.59 -18.40
C GLN A 483 17.34 -24.85 -19.56
N PHE A 484 18.53 -24.27 -19.53
CA PHE A 484 19.49 -24.28 -20.62
C PHE A 484 20.46 -25.45 -20.47
N ASN A 485 20.54 -26.34 -21.47
CA ASN A 485 21.34 -27.57 -21.44
C ASN A 485 22.60 -27.54 -22.30
N GLN A 486 22.78 -26.55 -23.18
CA GLN A 486 23.94 -26.44 -24.07
C GLN A 486 24.72 -25.15 -23.80
N THR A 487 25.87 -25.28 -23.15
CA THR A 487 26.77 -24.16 -22.85
C THR A 487 28.20 -24.70 -22.71
N ASP A 488 29.17 -23.86 -23.06
CA ASP A 488 30.60 -24.12 -22.81
C ASP A 488 30.99 -23.91 -21.33
N LEU A 489 30.02 -23.61 -20.50
CA LEU A 489 30.19 -23.43 -19.07
C LEU A 489 29.85 -24.69 -18.30
N LYS A 490 30.58 -24.94 -17.22
CA LYS A 490 30.21 -25.91 -16.18
C LYS A 490 29.26 -25.22 -15.19
N ILE A 491 28.05 -25.77 -15.04
CA ILE A 491 27.00 -25.24 -14.16
C ILE A 491 26.64 -26.29 -13.15
N ASP A 492 27.00 -26.04 -11.90
CA ASP A 492 26.74 -26.96 -10.77
C ASP A 492 25.62 -26.35 -9.90
N PRO A 493 24.43 -26.99 -9.79
CA PRO A 493 23.36 -26.52 -8.92
C PRO A 493 23.76 -26.64 -7.44
N ILE A 494 23.52 -25.57 -6.65
CA ILE A 494 23.84 -25.54 -5.23
C ILE A 494 22.59 -25.84 -4.42
N LYS A 495 21.56 -24.99 -4.55
CA LYS A 495 20.33 -25.10 -3.79
C LYS A 495 19.19 -24.31 -4.43
N SER A 496 17.96 -24.75 -4.21
CA SER A 496 16.74 -24.01 -4.56
C SER A 496 15.92 -23.64 -3.32
N PHE A 497 15.25 -22.49 -3.37
CA PHE A 497 14.37 -21.95 -2.34
C PHE A 497 13.01 -21.66 -2.97
N GLU A 498 12.14 -22.66 -2.98
CA GLU A 498 10.86 -22.63 -3.70
C GLU A 498 9.67 -22.31 -2.78
N LYS A 499 9.86 -22.41 -1.45
CA LYS A 499 8.81 -22.10 -0.49
C LYS A 499 8.63 -20.57 -0.37
N SER A 500 7.78 -20.03 -1.23
CA SER A 500 7.40 -18.61 -1.27
C SER A 500 5.96 -18.48 -1.72
N TRP A 501 5.23 -17.53 -1.10
CA TRP A 501 3.89 -17.16 -1.59
C TRP A 501 3.94 -16.45 -2.95
N ILE A 502 4.93 -15.58 -3.14
CA ILE A 502 5.15 -14.88 -4.40
C ILE A 502 6.02 -15.74 -5.29
N ASP A 503 5.47 -16.26 -6.38
CA ASP A 503 6.17 -17.16 -7.29
C ASP A 503 7.48 -16.56 -7.85
N THR A 504 7.49 -15.26 -8.08
CA THR A 504 8.67 -14.54 -8.59
C THR A 504 9.73 -14.23 -7.53
N GLU A 505 9.50 -14.62 -6.28
CA GLU A 505 10.41 -14.48 -5.14
C GLU A 505 10.96 -15.84 -4.69
N ARG A 506 11.07 -16.79 -5.62
CA ARG A 506 11.80 -18.05 -5.50
C ARG A 506 13.20 -17.86 -6.01
N TYR A 507 14.19 -18.59 -5.46
CA TYR A 507 15.58 -18.38 -5.81
C TYR A 507 16.29 -19.71 -6.05
N TYR A 508 17.12 -19.75 -7.10
CA TYR A 508 17.88 -20.92 -7.55
C TYR A 508 19.34 -20.51 -7.65
N LEU A 509 20.22 -21.19 -6.93
CA LEU A 509 21.64 -20.89 -6.79
C LEU A 509 22.46 -21.90 -7.59
N TYR A 510 23.42 -21.41 -8.35
CA TYR A 510 24.32 -22.22 -9.16
C TYR A 510 25.75 -21.71 -9.04
N TRP A 511 26.72 -22.63 -9.03
CA TRP A 511 28.08 -22.32 -9.38
C TRP A 511 28.24 -22.37 -10.90
N VAL A 512 28.90 -21.37 -11.46
CA VAL A 512 29.24 -21.32 -12.88
C VAL A 512 30.73 -21.11 -13.04
N SER A 513 31.38 -21.97 -13.80
CA SER A 513 32.81 -21.95 -14.11
C SER A 513 33.05 -22.32 -15.57
N GLN A 514 34.26 -22.08 -16.07
CA GLN A 514 34.62 -22.58 -17.42
C GLN A 514 34.72 -24.10 -17.40
N LYS A 515 34.32 -24.76 -18.50
CA LYS A 515 34.68 -26.17 -18.75
C LYS A 515 36.19 -26.25 -18.97
N ASN A 516 36.84 -27.07 -18.18
CA ASN A 516 38.27 -27.38 -18.45
C ASN A 516 38.39 -28.03 -19.81
N LYS A 517 38.97 -27.34 -20.80
CA LYS A 517 39.27 -27.89 -22.14
C LYS A 517 40.35 -28.97 -22.12
N ASN A 518 40.95 -29.31 -20.99
CA ASN A 518 42.12 -30.20 -20.87
C ASN A 518 41.79 -31.59 -20.31
N LEU A 519 40.53 -32.07 -20.38
CA LEU A 519 40.14 -33.39 -19.88
C LEU A 519 39.29 -34.17 -20.92
N GLU A 520 39.57 -34.00 -22.21
CA GLU A 520 39.14 -34.91 -23.28
C GLU A 520 40.37 -35.52 -23.99
#